data_462055d6d16bc06c58914e7e83dc2283
#
_entry.id   462055d6d16bc06c58914e7e83dc2283
#
_cell.length_a   1.000
_cell.length_b   1.000
_cell.length_c   1.000
_cell.angle_alpha   90.00
_cell.angle_beta   90.00
_cell.angle_gamma   90.00
#
_symmetry.space_group_name_H-M   'P 1'
#
loop_
_entity.id
_entity.type
_entity.pdbx_description
1 polymer ?
#
loop_
_entity_poly.entity_id
_entity_poly.type
_entity_poly.pdbx_seq_one_letter_code
_entity_poly.pdbx_strand_id
1 'polypeptide(L)'
;MTQPAILTSVVGSHAHPSWLVAAMTAAARGEMGPDDVREALDDAVDTAIRDQETAGIDVVSDGEMRRAGFFTAEFYRHLTGLRALEPARRLGAGAHDQQHRFAVLEPIAAPAGLGVVDEFRFARTRTARPLRVTLPGPFTLSGRLASGPGEVYPTRVAAAEAFVPILAAEIEALVAAGATLIQVDEPSPAIHPDA
;
A
#
# COMPACT_ATOMS: atom_id res chain seq x y z
N MET A 1 20.42 -25.43 -12.41
CA MET A 1 18.98 -25.59 -12.19
C MET A 1 18.28 -24.89 -13.33
N THR A 2 17.44 -25.58 -14.12
CA THR A 2 16.60 -24.95 -15.14
C THR A 2 15.53 -24.14 -14.46
N GLN A 3 15.38 -22.86 -14.83
CA GLN A 3 14.26 -22.05 -14.36
C GLN A 3 12.93 -22.72 -14.74
N PRO A 4 11.91 -22.72 -13.87
CA PRO A 4 10.59 -23.21 -14.22
C PRO A 4 10.02 -22.41 -15.39
N ALA A 5 9.27 -23.09 -16.29
CA ALA A 5 8.66 -22.44 -17.45
C ALA A 5 7.58 -21.42 -17.05
N ILE A 6 6.98 -21.56 -15.87
CA ILE A 6 5.97 -20.66 -15.30
C ILE A 6 6.37 -20.39 -13.85
N LEU A 7 6.58 -19.11 -13.53
CA LEU A 7 6.88 -18.67 -12.18
C LEU A 7 5.59 -18.51 -11.37
N THR A 8 5.65 -18.92 -10.10
CA THR A 8 4.57 -18.73 -9.13
C THR A 8 4.77 -17.45 -8.33
N SER A 9 3.68 -16.74 -8.04
CA SER A 9 3.66 -15.57 -7.16
C SER A 9 2.32 -15.47 -6.45
N VAL A 10 2.30 -14.80 -5.30
CA VAL A 10 1.04 -14.46 -4.60
C VAL A 10 0.46 -13.17 -5.16
N VAL A 11 -0.81 -12.89 -4.90
CA VAL A 11 -1.48 -11.62 -5.25
C VAL A 11 -2.17 -11.05 -4.03
N GLY A 12 -2.00 -9.75 -3.81
CA GLY A 12 -2.58 -9.02 -2.68
C GLY A 12 -1.86 -9.27 -1.35
N SER A 13 -2.44 -8.72 -0.29
CA SER A 13 -1.89 -8.78 1.06
C SER A 13 -1.89 -10.22 1.60
N HIS A 14 -0.82 -10.62 2.26
CA HIS A 14 -0.79 -11.83 3.08
C HIS A 14 -1.71 -11.65 4.29
N ALA A 15 -2.25 -12.75 4.82
CA ALA A 15 -3.13 -12.67 5.98
C ALA A 15 -2.38 -12.12 7.20
N HIS A 16 -2.87 -11.04 7.78
CA HIS A 16 -2.28 -10.47 8.99
C HIS A 16 -2.44 -11.46 10.16
N PRO A 17 -1.35 -11.87 10.83
CA PRO A 17 -1.43 -12.70 12.01
C PRO A 17 -2.20 -12.00 13.14
N SER A 18 -2.90 -12.76 13.98
CA SER A 18 -3.68 -12.19 15.08
C SER A 18 -2.83 -11.35 16.06
N TRP A 19 -1.58 -11.73 16.27
CA TRP A 19 -0.66 -10.97 17.13
C TRP A 19 -0.30 -9.61 16.51
N LEU A 20 -0.16 -9.50 15.19
CA LEU A 20 0.06 -8.21 14.51
C LEU A 20 -1.17 -7.31 14.65
N VAL A 21 -2.37 -7.87 14.45
CA VAL A 21 -3.63 -7.12 14.65
C VAL A 21 -3.74 -6.62 16.08
N ALA A 22 -3.36 -7.43 17.07
CA ALA A 22 -3.33 -7.02 18.48
C ALA A 22 -2.30 -5.90 18.73
N ALA A 23 -1.09 -6.04 18.19
CA ALA A 23 -0.03 -5.02 18.30
C ALA A 23 -0.47 -3.68 17.69
N MET A 24 -1.03 -3.69 16.48
CA MET A 24 -1.54 -2.47 15.83
C MET A 24 -2.71 -1.84 16.60
N THR A 25 -3.54 -2.67 17.24
CA THR A 25 -4.62 -2.17 18.09
C THR A 25 -4.07 -1.51 19.35
N ALA A 26 -3.07 -2.09 20.00
CA ALA A 26 -2.38 -1.52 21.15
C ALA A 26 -1.66 -0.21 20.79
N ALA A 27 -0.99 -0.19 19.63
CA ALA A 27 -0.36 1.04 19.09
C ALA A 27 -1.37 2.18 18.88
N ALA A 28 -2.55 1.87 18.32
CA ALA A 28 -3.62 2.86 18.12
C ALA A 28 -4.19 3.42 19.43
N ARG A 29 -4.00 2.71 20.55
CA ARG A 29 -4.35 3.18 21.91
C ARG A 29 -3.21 3.88 22.64
N GLY A 30 -2.03 3.98 22.01
CA GLY A 30 -0.83 4.52 22.64
C GLY A 30 -0.18 3.59 23.68
N GLU A 31 -0.50 2.30 23.64
CA GLU A 31 0.01 1.26 24.56
C GLU A 31 1.34 0.63 24.07
N MET A 32 1.76 0.95 22.84
CA MET A 32 3.04 0.52 22.27
C MET A 32 3.83 1.72 21.74
N GLY A 33 5.13 1.69 21.95
CA GLY A 33 6.07 2.67 21.42
C GLY A 33 6.34 2.47 19.91
N PRO A 34 6.91 3.48 19.25
CA PRO A 34 7.20 3.39 17.81
C PRO A 34 8.22 2.29 17.47
N ASP A 35 9.15 1.99 18.38
CA ASP A 35 10.13 0.93 18.20
C ASP A 35 9.49 -0.45 18.27
N ASP A 36 8.60 -0.67 19.25
CA ASP A 36 7.84 -1.93 19.38
C ASP A 36 6.94 -2.18 18.17
N VAL A 37 6.30 -1.10 17.65
CA VAL A 37 5.49 -1.18 16.44
C VAL A 37 6.35 -1.56 15.22
N ARG A 38 7.54 -0.95 15.10
CA ARG A 38 8.45 -1.26 14.01
C ARG A 38 8.90 -2.72 14.06
N GLU A 39 9.29 -3.22 15.26
CA GLU A 39 9.69 -4.62 15.46
C GLU A 39 8.55 -5.58 15.07
N ALA A 40 7.32 -5.31 15.52
CA ALA A 40 6.18 -6.13 15.16
C ALA A 40 5.92 -6.16 13.64
N LEU A 41 6.07 -5.04 12.95
CA LEU A 41 5.94 -4.96 11.50
C LEU A 41 7.09 -5.70 10.78
N ASP A 42 8.32 -5.61 11.29
CA ASP A 42 9.49 -6.31 10.78
C ASP A 42 9.29 -7.84 10.88
N ASP A 43 8.86 -8.33 12.04
CA ASP A 43 8.55 -9.75 12.27
C ASP A 43 7.42 -10.26 11.37
N ALA A 44 6.43 -9.42 11.10
CA ALA A 44 5.33 -9.77 10.21
C ALA A 44 5.80 -9.93 8.75
N VAL A 45 6.67 -9.05 8.27
CA VAL A 45 7.29 -9.18 6.94
C VAL A 45 8.13 -10.46 6.87
N ASP A 46 8.95 -10.74 7.89
CA ASP A 46 9.75 -11.97 7.95
C ASP A 46 8.88 -13.22 7.91
N THR A 47 7.76 -13.22 8.64
CA THR A 47 6.80 -14.31 8.65
C THR A 47 6.17 -14.50 7.27
N ALA A 48 5.68 -13.43 6.64
CA ALA A 48 5.05 -13.48 5.32
C ALA A 48 6.03 -13.99 4.23
N ILE A 49 7.29 -13.55 4.25
CA ILE A 49 8.31 -14.03 3.32
C ILE A 49 8.59 -15.52 3.56
N ARG A 50 8.79 -15.93 4.80
CA ARG A 50 9.09 -17.32 5.17
C ARG A 50 7.96 -18.27 4.78
N ASP A 51 6.71 -17.87 4.96
CA ASP A 51 5.56 -18.67 4.56
C ASP A 51 5.53 -18.89 3.05
N GLN A 52 5.77 -17.85 2.26
CA GLN A 52 5.85 -17.94 0.81
C GLN A 52 7.03 -18.84 0.36
N GLU A 53 8.20 -18.68 0.97
CA GLU A 53 9.37 -19.50 0.68
C GLU A 53 9.14 -20.98 1.02
N THR A 54 8.50 -21.26 2.16
CA THR A 54 8.14 -22.62 2.61
C THR A 54 7.12 -23.26 1.68
N ALA A 55 6.16 -22.48 1.18
CA ALA A 55 5.19 -22.92 0.19
C ALA A 55 5.79 -23.13 -1.21
N GLY A 56 7.06 -22.78 -1.42
CA GLY A 56 7.74 -22.97 -2.71
C GLY A 56 7.45 -21.90 -3.75
N ILE A 57 6.92 -20.74 -3.36
CA ILE A 57 6.63 -19.60 -4.25
C ILE A 57 7.94 -19.07 -4.85
N ASP A 58 7.99 -18.88 -6.18
CA ASP A 58 9.20 -18.48 -6.89
C ASP A 58 9.51 -16.97 -6.73
N VAL A 59 8.47 -16.13 -6.75
CA VAL A 59 8.56 -14.67 -6.60
C VAL A 59 7.78 -14.27 -5.37
N VAL A 60 8.47 -13.84 -4.32
CA VAL A 60 7.86 -13.46 -3.04
C VAL A 60 7.55 -11.96 -2.98
N SER A 61 6.75 -11.57 -2.00
CA SER A 61 6.49 -10.17 -1.61
C SER A 61 6.68 -10.01 -0.11
N ASP A 62 6.71 -8.76 0.38
CA ASP A 62 6.70 -8.44 1.82
C ASP A 62 5.34 -8.77 2.50
N GLY A 63 4.38 -9.27 1.72
CA GLY A 63 3.04 -9.57 2.18
C GLY A 63 2.20 -8.33 2.48
N GLU A 64 2.68 -7.13 2.17
CA GLU A 64 2.03 -5.85 2.51
C GLU A 64 1.79 -5.69 4.03
N MET A 65 2.63 -6.32 4.85
CA MET A 65 2.46 -6.39 6.30
C MET A 65 2.51 -5.03 6.98
N ARG A 66 3.17 -4.04 6.37
CA ARG A 66 3.24 -2.67 6.89
C ARG A 66 2.03 -1.81 6.53
N ARG A 67 1.13 -2.31 5.68
CA ARG A 67 -0.06 -1.60 5.20
C ARG A 67 -1.29 -1.97 6.02
N ALA A 68 -1.27 -1.58 7.30
CA ALA A 68 -2.35 -1.90 8.23
C ALA A 68 -3.69 -1.29 7.79
N GLY A 69 -4.74 -2.09 7.85
CA GLY A 69 -6.11 -1.68 7.58
C GLY A 69 -6.59 -1.92 6.15
N PHE A 70 -5.94 -1.36 5.16
CA PHE A 70 -6.23 -1.60 3.75
C PHE A 70 -5.04 -1.20 2.88
N PHE A 71 -4.80 -1.91 1.79
CA PHE A 71 -3.59 -1.76 0.99
C PHE A 71 -3.33 -0.33 0.46
N THR A 72 -4.35 0.52 0.34
CA THR A 72 -4.18 1.93 -0.06
C THR A 72 -4.08 2.91 1.10
N ALA A 73 -4.47 2.53 2.32
CA ALA A 73 -4.66 3.49 3.42
C ALA A 73 -3.34 4.16 3.84
N GLU A 74 -2.26 3.42 3.83
CA GLU A 74 -0.96 3.89 4.28
C GLU A 74 -0.38 4.97 3.37
N PHE A 75 -0.64 4.91 2.06
CA PHE A 75 -0.11 5.86 1.08
C PHE A 75 -0.53 7.31 1.33
N TYR A 76 -1.75 7.53 1.84
CA TYR A 76 -2.24 8.89 2.11
C TYR A 76 -1.52 9.59 3.25
N ARG A 77 -0.82 8.87 4.13
CA ARG A 77 0.01 9.45 5.19
C ARG A 77 1.25 10.16 4.66
N HIS A 78 1.69 9.78 3.48
CA HIS A 78 2.86 10.35 2.80
C HIS A 78 2.51 11.55 1.94
N LEU A 79 1.21 11.84 1.77
CA LEU A 79 0.73 12.92 0.92
C LEU A 79 0.51 14.20 1.72
N THR A 80 0.87 15.32 1.11
CA THR A 80 0.47 16.66 1.53
C THR A 80 -0.76 17.14 0.75
N GLY A 81 -1.36 18.25 1.17
CA GLY A 81 -2.53 18.82 0.50
C GLY A 81 -3.86 18.19 0.90
N LEU A 82 -3.87 17.27 1.86
CA LEU A 82 -5.03 16.50 2.25
C LEU A 82 -5.50 16.82 3.68
N ARG A 83 -6.80 16.73 3.90
CA ARG A 83 -7.42 16.70 5.21
C ARG A 83 -8.38 15.51 5.30
N ALA A 84 -8.15 14.63 6.27
CA ALA A 84 -9.05 13.51 6.51
C ALA A 84 -10.48 13.99 6.81
N LEU A 85 -11.46 13.33 6.21
CA LEU A 85 -12.87 13.51 6.51
C LEU A 85 -13.31 12.47 7.52
N GLU A 86 -14.27 12.83 8.36
CA GLU A 86 -14.93 11.85 9.23
C GLU A 86 -15.50 10.71 8.37
N PRO A 87 -15.33 9.45 8.78
CA PRO A 87 -15.85 8.32 8.04
C PRO A 87 -17.38 8.42 7.95
N ALA A 88 -17.91 8.13 6.77
CA ALA A 88 -19.33 7.99 6.58
C ALA A 88 -19.88 6.94 7.56
N ARG A 89 -21.20 7.03 7.89
CA ARG A 89 -21.85 6.14 8.86
C ARG A 89 -21.50 4.68 8.62
N ARG A 90 -20.96 4.02 9.63
CA ARG A 90 -20.63 2.59 9.60
C ARG A 90 -21.91 1.75 9.59
N LEU A 91 -22.03 0.91 8.58
CA LEU A 91 -23.07 -0.11 8.50
C LEU A 91 -22.35 -1.47 8.45
N GLY A 92 -22.48 -2.28 9.50
CA GLY A 92 -21.93 -3.64 9.54
C GLY A 92 -20.53 -3.78 10.13
N ALA A 93 -19.94 -4.97 10.00
CA ALA A 93 -18.57 -5.26 10.41
C ALA A 93 -17.56 -4.45 9.60
N GLY A 94 -16.44 -4.06 10.23
CA GLY A 94 -15.41 -3.22 9.63
C GLY A 94 -14.97 -3.71 8.25
N ALA A 95 -15.28 -2.95 7.23
CA ALA A 95 -15.06 -3.28 5.84
C ALA A 95 -14.54 -2.08 5.05
N HIS A 96 -14.46 -2.21 3.75
CA HIS A 96 -13.94 -1.23 2.81
C HIS A 96 -14.54 0.18 2.94
N ASP A 97 -15.80 0.30 3.29
CA ASP A 97 -16.57 1.55 3.37
C ASP A 97 -16.26 2.39 4.62
N GLN A 98 -15.50 1.85 5.57
CA GLN A 98 -15.12 2.55 6.80
C GLN A 98 -13.82 3.32 6.69
N GLN A 99 -13.24 3.37 5.52
CA GLN A 99 -11.98 4.03 5.33
C GLN A 99 -12.15 5.53 5.13
N HIS A 100 -11.21 6.29 5.68
CA HIS A 100 -11.20 7.74 5.54
C HIS A 100 -11.20 8.14 4.06
N ARG A 101 -12.04 9.11 3.75
CA ARG A 101 -11.92 9.93 2.54
C ARG A 101 -11.18 11.21 2.89
N PHE A 102 -10.71 11.90 1.89
CA PHE A 102 -9.91 13.11 2.09
C PHE A 102 -10.49 14.27 1.28
N ALA A 103 -10.68 15.41 1.94
CA ALA A 103 -10.80 16.68 1.25
C ALA A 103 -9.43 17.07 0.71
N VAL A 104 -9.39 17.56 -0.53
CA VAL A 104 -8.19 18.10 -1.14
C VAL A 104 -8.17 19.60 -0.93
N LEU A 105 -7.21 20.10 -0.19
CA LEU A 105 -7.08 21.53 0.14
C LEU A 105 -6.18 22.26 -0.86
N GLU A 106 -5.21 21.56 -1.43
CA GLU A 106 -4.25 22.01 -2.43
C GLU A 106 -3.76 20.83 -3.26
N PRO A 107 -3.08 21.03 -4.39
CA PRO A 107 -2.54 19.93 -5.18
C PRO A 107 -1.71 18.96 -4.33
N ILE A 108 -1.99 17.66 -4.47
CA ILE A 108 -1.30 16.62 -3.70
C ILE A 108 0.17 16.51 -4.09
N ALA A 109 1.02 16.23 -3.12
CA ALA A 109 2.43 15.91 -3.32
C ALA A 109 2.90 14.87 -2.31
N ALA A 110 3.98 14.16 -2.65
CA ALA A 110 4.68 13.22 -1.77
C ALA A 110 6.15 13.61 -1.66
N PRO A 111 6.49 14.65 -0.90
CA PRO A 111 7.85 15.22 -0.89
C PRO A 111 8.92 14.25 -0.37
N ALA A 112 8.55 13.25 0.43
CA ALA A 112 9.42 12.21 0.95
C ALA A 112 9.21 10.83 0.28
N GLY A 113 8.49 10.78 -0.86
CA GLY A 113 8.07 9.53 -1.49
C GLY A 113 6.86 8.89 -0.79
N LEU A 114 6.50 7.69 -1.22
CA LEU A 114 5.35 6.95 -0.70
C LEU A 114 5.73 5.90 0.37
N GLY A 115 7.02 5.81 0.72
CA GLY A 115 7.53 4.88 1.74
C GLY A 115 7.81 3.46 1.23
N VAL A 116 7.44 3.14 -0.01
CA VAL A 116 7.59 1.77 -0.55
C VAL A 116 9.06 1.41 -0.80
N VAL A 117 9.91 2.39 -1.06
CA VAL A 117 11.36 2.17 -1.21
C VAL A 117 11.97 1.59 0.07
N ASP A 118 11.55 2.07 1.24
CA ASP A 118 12.05 1.57 2.52
C ASP A 118 11.46 0.19 2.86
N GLU A 119 10.18 -0.05 2.53
CA GLU A 119 9.57 -1.39 2.58
C GLU A 119 10.36 -2.39 1.73
N PHE A 120 10.68 -2.02 0.48
CA PHE A 120 11.47 -2.84 -0.43
C PHE A 120 12.89 -3.12 0.10
N ARG A 121 13.60 -2.09 0.56
CA ARG A 121 14.95 -2.23 1.09
C ARG A 121 14.99 -3.21 2.25
N PHE A 122 14.04 -3.10 3.17
CA PHE A 122 13.92 -4.02 4.29
C PHE A 122 13.64 -5.45 3.80
N ALA A 123 12.58 -5.66 3.01
CA ALA A 123 12.21 -6.97 2.50
C ALA A 123 13.34 -7.64 1.70
N ARG A 124 14.10 -6.85 0.93
CA ARG A 124 15.25 -7.34 0.14
C ARG A 124 16.35 -7.94 1.00
N THR A 125 16.51 -7.50 2.26
CA THR A 125 17.48 -8.09 3.20
C THR A 125 17.01 -9.42 3.78
N ARG A 126 15.74 -9.80 3.61
CA ARG A 126 15.11 -10.97 4.25
C ARG A 126 14.98 -12.18 3.35
N THR A 127 15.21 -12.03 2.03
CA THR A 127 15.08 -13.12 1.06
C THR A 127 16.17 -13.06 0.00
N ALA A 128 16.57 -14.23 -0.50
CA ALA A 128 17.39 -14.36 -1.70
C ALA A 128 16.55 -14.58 -2.97
N ARG A 129 15.23 -14.82 -2.83
CA ARG A 129 14.32 -15.02 -3.98
C ARG A 129 14.07 -13.70 -4.70
N PRO A 130 13.60 -13.76 -5.96
CA PRO A 130 13.03 -12.60 -6.64
C PRO A 130 11.95 -11.97 -5.77
N LEU A 131 12.02 -10.66 -5.57
CA LEU A 131 11.09 -9.89 -4.74
C LEU A 131 10.24 -8.99 -5.63
N ARG A 132 8.93 -9.13 -5.52
CA ARG A 132 7.95 -8.25 -6.16
C ARG A 132 7.54 -7.16 -5.19
N VAL A 133 7.51 -5.93 -5.70
CA VAL A 133 6.99 -4.75 -5.01
C VAL A 133 5.62 -4.42 -5.58
N THR A 134 4.65 -4.05 -4.73
CA THR A 134 3.31 -3.67 -5.15
C THR A 134 3.03 -2.20 -4.86
N LEU A 135 2.37 -1.53 -5.80
CA LEU A 135 1.88 -0.17 -5.70
C LEU A 135 0.42 -0.12 -6.17
N PRO A 136 -0.46 0.63 -5.51
CA PRO A 136 -1.77 0.89 -6.08
C PRO A 136 -1.67 1.83 -7.28
N GLY A 137 -2.53 1.63 -8.26
CA GLY A 137 -2.61 2.49 -9.43
C GLY A 137 -3.26 3.85 -9.13
N PRO A 138 -3.06 4.84 -10.02
CA PRO A 138 -3.47 6.22 -9.79
C PRO A 138 -4.99 6.38 -9.68
N PHE A 139 -5.76 5.64 -10.49
CA PHE A 139 -7.22 5.71 -10.42
C PHE A 139 -7.78 5.03 -9.16
N THR A 140 -7.13 3.96 -8.67
CA THR A 140 -7.46 3.34 -7.39
C THR A 140 -7.21 4.31 -6.23
N LEU A 141 -6.06 4.99 -6.21
CA LEU A 141 -5.73 6.00 -5.20
C LEU A 141 -6.71 7.18 -5.26
N SER A 142 -7.08 7.68 -6.45
CA SER A 142 -8.00 8.82 -6.57
C SER A 142 -9.37 8.58 -5.93
N GLY A 143 -9.79 7.32 -5.78
CA GLY A 143 -11.12 6.97 -5.25
C GLY A 143 -11.41 7.42 -3.82
N ARG A 144 -10.41 7.84 -3.05
CA ARG A 144 -10.59 8.37 -1.69
C ARG A 144 -10.51 9.88 -1.61
N LEU A 145 -10.12 10.56 -2.68
CA LEU A 145 -10.10 12.01 -2.73
C LEU A 145 -11.49 12.55 -3.05
N ALA A 146 -11.87 13.65 -2.41
CA ALA A 146 -13.01 14.43 -2.84
C ALA A 146 -12.66 15.05 -4.21
N SER A 147 -13.54 14.84 -5.18
CA SER A 147 -13.42 15.41 -6.52
C SER A 147 -14.82 15.80 -7.00
N GLY A 148 -14.91 16.86 -7.81
CA GLY A 148 -16.14 17.36 -8.33
C GLY A 148 -16.08 18.85 -8.66
N PRO A 149 -17.19 19.43 -9.16
CA PRO A 149 -17.25 20.87 -9.44
C PRO A 149 -16.91 21.70 -8.20
N GLY A 150 -15.95 22.62 -8.34
CA GLY A 150 -15.49 23.49 -7.24
C GLY A 150 -14.40 22.89 -6.34
N GLU A 151 -14.08 21.61 -6.47
CA GLU A 151 -12.95 20.98 -5.79
C GLU A 151 -11.64 21.26 -6.53
N VAL A 152 -10.50 21.05 -5.84
CA VAL A 152 -9.14 21.17 -6.46
C VAL A 152 -9.02 20.28 -7.69
N TYR A 153 -9.61 19.08 -7.63
CA TYR A 153 -9.73 18.19 -8.78
C TYR A 153 -11.18 18.11 -9.24
N PRO A 154 -11.52 18.67 -10.41
CA PRO A 154 -12.91 18.74 -10.87
C PRO A 154 -13.52 17.38 -11.24
N THR A 155 -12.68 16.37 -11.46
CA THR A 155 -13.10 15.00 -11.75
C THR A 155 -12.19 13.99 -11.07
N ARG A 156 -12.67 12.73 -10.92
CA ARG A 156 -11.84 11.64 -10.43
C ARG A 156 -10.65 11.38 -11.35
N VAL A 157 -10.82 11.55 -12.66
CA VAL A 157 -9.71 11.41 -13.64
C VAL A 157 -8.64 12.46 -13.38
N ALA A 158 -9.02 13.73 -13.18
CA ALA A 158 -8.04 14.77 -12.82
C ALA A 158 -7.29 14.48 -11.51
N ALA A 159 -7.98 13.90 -10.53
CA ALA A 159 -7.35 13.44 -9.29
C ALA A 159 -6.40 12.26 -9.55
N ALA A 160 -6.76 11.32 -10.42
CA ALA A 160 -5.90 10.21 -10.82
C ALA A 160 -4.64 10.70 -11.56
N GLU A 161 -4.79 11.63 -12.49
CA GLU A 161 -3.67 12.24 -13.21
C GLU A 161 -2.66 12.92 -12.27
N ALA A 162 -3.12 13.49 -11.15
CA ALA A 162 -2.25 14.07 -10.15
C ALA A 162 -1.38 13.03 -9.41
N PHE A 163 -1.81 11.77 -9.32
CA PHE A 163 -0.99 10.68 -8.76
C PHE A 163 0.09 10.18 -9.72
N VAL A 164 -0.07 10.38 -11.04
CA VAL A 164 0.89 9.83 -12.02
C VAL A 164 2.32 10.27 -11.75
N PRO A 165 2.65 11.56 -11.60
CA PRO A 165 4.03 11.98 -11.32
C PRO A 165 4.54 11.48 -9.96
N ILE A 166 3.67 11.34 -8.97
CA ILE A 166 4.03 10.81 -7.63
C ILE A 166 4.42 9.33 -7.74
N LEU A 167 3.60 8.54 -8.43
CA LEU A 167 3.89 7.12 -8.64
C LEU A 167 5.10 6.91 -9.55
N ALA A 168 5.27 7.73 -10.58
CA ALA A 168 6.45 7.66 -11.43
C ALA A 168 7.74 7.88 -10.64
N ALA A 169 7.77 8.90 -9.77
CA ALA A 169 8.92 9.18 -8.91
C ALA A 169 9.21 8.01 -7.95
N GLU A 170 8.19 7.41 -7.35
CA GLU A 170 8.35 6.25 -6.47
C GLU A 170 8.88 5.02 -7.25
N ILE A 171 8.37 4.77 -8.46
CA ILE A 171 8.85 3.69 -9.33
C ILE A 171 10.32 3.91 -9.72
N GLU A 172 10.70 5.13 -10.10
CA GLU A 172 12.09 5.47 -10.40
C GLU A 172 13.01 5.23 -9.20
N ALA A 173 12.57 5.62 -8.01
CA ALA A 173 13.32 5.41 -6.77
C ALA A 173 13.43 3.91 -6.41
N LEU A 174 12.39 3.11 -6.64
CA LEU A 174 12.41 1.66 -6.49
C LEU A 174 13.40 1.00 -7.46
N VAL A 175 13.40 1.40 -8.72
CA VAL A 175 14.35 0.91 -9.72
C VAL A 175 15.78 1.28 -9.32
N ALA A 176 16.02 2.51 -8.88
CA ALA A 176 17.31 2.96 -8.36
C ALA A 176 17.75 2.18 -7.11
N ALA A 177 16.81 1.72 -6.28
CA ALA A 177 17.07 0.85 -5.13
C ALA A 177 17.30 -0.63 -5.51
N GLY A 178 17.14 -1.00 -6.80
CA GLY A 178 17.38 -2.34 -7.32
C GLY A 178 16.13 -3.22 -7.45
N ALA A 179 14.93 -2.65 -7.40
CA ALA A 179 13.70 -3.40 -7.68
C ALA A 179 13.66 -3.79 -9.17
N THR A 180 13.42 -5.07 -9.45
CA THR A 180 13.37 -5.63 -10.81
C THR A 180 11.96 -6.04 -11.23
N LEU A 181 11.04 -6.14 -10.27
CA LEU A 181 9.66 -6.50 -10.52
C LEU A 181 8.75 -5.60 -9.67
N ILE A 182 8.03 -4.72 -10.34
CA ILE A 182 7.09 -3.78 -9.73
C ILE A 182 5.70 -4.07 -10.31
N GLN A 183 4.73 -4.33 -9.45
CA GLN A 183 3.34 -4.55 -9.81
C GLN A 183 2.53 -3.29 -9.46
N VAL A 184 1.75 -2.81 -10.41
CA VAL A 184 0.80 -1.72 -10.18
C VAL A 184 -0.62 -2.30 -10.17
N ASP A 185 -1.28 -2.22 -9.03
CA ASP A 185 -2.62 -2.77 -8.81
C ASP A 185 -3.69 -1.71 -9.09
N GLU A 186 -4.46 -1.92 -10.15
CA GLU A 186 -5.49 -0.97 -10.60
C GLU A 186 -6.86 -1.65 -10.73
N PRO A 187 -7.48 -2.10 -9.61
CA PRO A 187 -8.76 -2.80 -9.66
C PRO A 187 -9.97 -1.87 -9.89
N SER A 188 -9.85 -0.58 -9.55
CA SER A 188 -11.00 0.33 -9.56
C SER A 188 -11.68 0.52 -10.91
N PRO A 189 -11.00 0.55 -12.06
CA PRO A 189 -11.68 0.64 -13.36
C PRO A 189 -12.60 -0.54 -13.66
N ALA A 190 -12.26 -1.74 -13.13
CA ALA A 190 -13.11 -2.92 -13.31
C ALA A 190 -14.40 -2.86 -12.45
N ILE A 191 -14.35 -2.12 -11.33
CA ILE A 191 -15.49 -1.97 -10.41
C ILE A 191 -16.34 -0.75 -10.80
N HIS A 192 -15.72 0.27 -11.40
CA HIS A 192 -16.35 1.55 -11.77
C HIS A 192 -16.05 1.88 -13.24
N PRO A 193 -16.58 1.09 -14.21
CA PRO A 193 -16.25 1.25 -15.62
C PRO A 193 -16.73 2.58 -16.23
N ASP A 194 -17.72 3.22 -15.61
CA ASP A 194 -18.33 4.47 -16.06
C ASP A 194 -17.82 5.72 -15.31
N ALA A 195 -16.75 5.61 -14.52
CA ALA A 195 -16.26 6.70 -13.67
C ALA A 195 -15.20 7.57 -14.36
#